data_6d78ad49ccd6bde06105e1e488d168d9
#
_entry.id   6d78ad49ccd6bde06105e1e488d168d9
#
_cell.length_a   1.000
_cell.length_b   1.000
_cell.length_c   1.000
_cell.angle_alpha   90.00
_cell.angle_beta   90.00
_cell.angle_gamma   90.00
#
_symmetry.space_group_name_H-M   'P 1'
#
loop_
_entity.id
_entity.type
_entity.pdbx_description
1 polymer ?
#
loop_
_entity_poly.entity_id
_entity_poly.type
_entity_poly.pdbx_seq_one_letter_code
_entity_poly.pdbx_strand_id
1 'polypeptide(L)'
;HSSGIVEGRTLSNPGQPVVRITWEDAARYCNWLSEQEGLAPFYLLEGDAISGFDPNSTGYRLPSEAEWEWAARIASDPSQPLRFPWGEAMPPPPGHGNYADVSTASFLGRILLNYNDGYLGSAPVGSFMPNAQGFYDMGGNVAEWVHDFYGAGGMAGASSEVDPLGPNEGAYHVIKGSSWAHGTVTELRLSFRDYNNVARDDVGFRVARYLGEI
;
A
#
# COMPACT_ATOMS: atom_id res chain seq x y z
N HIS A 1 -14.84 -4.93 -12.00
CA HIS A 1 -13.95 -5.71 -11.12
C HIS A 1 -14.72 -6.22 -9.90
N SER A 2 -14.34 -7.37 -9.34
CA SER A 2 -14.86 -7.92 -8.09
C SER A 2 -13.70 -8.26 -7.15
N SER A 3 -13.70 -7.61 -5.98
CA SER A 3 -12.72 -7.89 -4.92
C SER A 3 -12.99 -9.20 -4.15
N GLY A 4 -14.07 -9.91 -4.48
CA GLY A 4 -14.37 -11.23 -3.93
C GLY A 4 -15.08 -11.22 -2.58
N ILE A 5 -14.95 -12.36 -1.89
CA ILE A 5 -15.63 -12.63 -0.62
C ILE A 5 -14.62 -13.28 0.34
N VAL A 6 -14.64 -12.87 1.61
CA VAL A 6 -13.92 -13.51 2.72
C VAL A 6 -14.93 -13.86 3.81
N GLU A 7 -14.97 -15.12 4.24
CA GLU A 7 -15.89 -15.63 5.27
C GLU A 7 -17.35 -15.19 5.07
N GLY A 8 -17.81 -15.29 3.81
CA GLY A 8 -19.18 -14.92 3.43
C GLY A 8 -19.44 -13.41 3.33
N ARG A 9 -18.46 -12.55 3.54
CA ARG A 9 -18.57 -11.10 3.43
C ARG A 9 -17.90 -10.60 2.17
N THR A 10 -18.60 -9.75 1.43
CA THR A 10 -18.04 -9.14 0.21
C THR A 10 -16.94 -8.12 0.57
N LEU A 11 -15.88 -8.10 -0.25
CA LEU A 11 -14.85 -7.06 -0.26
C LEU A 11 -15.11 -6.00 -1.35
N SER A 12 -16.30 -6.00 -1.94
CA SER A 12 -16.68 -5.11 -3.06
C SER A 12 -17.76 -4.11 -2.68
N ASN A 13 -17.97 -3.82 -1.39
CA ASN A 13 -18.90 -2.75 -1.00
C ASN A 13 -18.38 -1.38 -1.44
N PRO A 14 -19.27 -0.43 -1.77
CA PRO A 14 -18.88 0.95 -1.99
C PRO A 14 -18.06 1.50 -0.83
N GLY A 15 -16.93 2.12 -1.14
CA GLY A 15 -16.01 2.66 -0.16
C GLY A 15 -14.94 1.69 0.33
N GLN A 16 -15.04 0.38 0.10
CA GLN A 16 -13.93 -0.54 0.38
C GLN A 16 -12.81 -0.37 -0.66
N PRO A 17 -11.53 -0.60 -0.26
CA PRO A 17 -10.43 -0.60 -1.21
C PRO A 17 -10.58 -1.73 -2.23
N VAL A 18 -10.15 -1.49 -3.46
CA VAL A 18 -10.07 -2.56 -4.47
C VAL A 18 -8.93 -3.50 -4.10
N VAL A 19 -9.19 -4.81 -4.17
CA VAL A 19 -8.21 -5.88 -3.98
C VAL A 19 -8.37 -6.94 -5.06
N ARG A 20 -7.56 -8.00 -5.03
CA ARG A 20 -7.50 -9.03 -6.08
C ARG A 20 -7.17 -8.45 -7.45
N ILE A 21 -6.23 -7.54 -7.46
CA ILE A 21 -5.63 -6.95 -8.64
C ILE A 21 -4.14 -7.24 -8.65
N THR A 22 -3.57 -7.39 -9.83
CA THR A 22 -2.12 -7.47 -9.99
C THR A 22 -1.50 -6.07 -9.96
N TRP A 23 -0.18 -6.00 -9.89
CA TRP A 23 0.54 -4.74 -10.02
C TRP A 23 0.28 -4.08 -11.39
N GLU A 24 0.25 -4.88 -12.45
CA GLU A 24 -0.06 -4.40 -13.80
C GLU A 24 -1.47 -3.83 -13.92
N ASP A 25 -2.46 -4.43 -13.24
CA ASP A 25 -3.82 -3.88 -13.22
C ASP A 25 -3.85 -2.50 -12.56
N ALA A 26 -3.12 -2.33 -11.44
CA ALA A 26 -2.99 -1.06 -10.76
C ALA A 26 -2.26 -0.01 -11.61
N ALA A 27 -1.18 -0.40 -12.30
CA ALA A 27 -0.43 0.46 -13.21
C ALA A 27 -1.29 0.92 -14.41
N ARG A 28 -2.06 0.01 -15.01
CA ARG A 28 -3.02 0.37 -16.08
C ARG A 28 -4.13 1.29 -15.59
N TYR A 29 -4.61 1.09 -14.36
CA TYR A 29 -5.58 2.01 -13.77
C TYR A 29 -5.01 3.42 -13.64
N CYS A 30 -3.75 3.57 -13.22
CA CYS A 30 -3.07 4.86 -13.15
C CYS A 30 -3.01 5.54 -14.54
N ASN A 31 -2.67 4.79 -15.59
CA ASN A 31 -2.68 5.30 -16.95
C ASN A 31 -4.07 5.74 -17.40
N TRP A 32 -5.08 4.89 -17.17
CA TRP A 32 -6.46 5.22 -17.47
C TRP A 32 -6.92 6.51 -16.76
N LEU A 33 -6.60 6.64 -15.48
CA LEU A 33 -6.93 7.84 -14.70
C LEU A 33 -6.23 9.09 -15.25
N SER A 34 -4.98 8.96 -15.67
CA SER A 34 -4.23 10.03 -16.33
C SER A 34 -4.93 10.50 -17.61
N GLU A 35 -5.34 9.56 -18.45
CA GLU A 35 -6.07 9.85 -19.70
C GLU A 35 -7.41 10.54 -19.44
N GLN A 36 -8.17 10.14 -18.38
CA GLN A 36 -9.42 10.79 -18.01
C GLN A 36 -9.22 12.26 -17.61
N GLU A 37 -8.05 12.61 -17.06
CA GLU A 37 -7.69 13.98 -16.66
C GLU A 37 -6.86 14.72 -17.71
N GLY A 38 -6.64 14.12 -18.90
CA GLY A 38 -5.87 14.74 -19.99
C GLY A 38 -4.36 14.84 -19.70
N LEU A 39 -3.85 13.96 -18.82
CA LEU A 39 -2.44 13.85 -18.48
C LEU A 39 -1.76 12.77 -19.33
N ALA A 40 -0.47 12.92 -19.60
CA ALA A 40 0.32 11.87 -20.24
C ALA A 40 0.44 10.66 -19.30
N PRO A 41 0.21 9.42 -19.76
CA PRO A 41 0.42 8.22 -18.96
C PRO A 41 1.86 8.10 -18.46
N PHE A 42 2.02 7.59 -17.23
CA PHE A 42 3.35 7.34 -16.66
C PHE A 42 3.95 6.01 -17.14
N TYR A 43 3.12 4.95 -17.19
CA TYR A 43 3.58 3.62 -17.61
C TYR A 43 3.51 3.48 -19.13
N LEU A 44 4.59 2.99 -19.73
CA LEU A 44 4.69 2.71 -21.17
C LEU A 44 4.16 1.31 -21.45
N LEU A 45 3.42 1.17 -22.54
CA LEU A 45 2.82 -0.10 -22.96
C LEU A 45 3.42 -0.58 -24.27
N GLU A 46 3.68 -1.88 -24.35
CA GLU A 46 3.91 -2.60 -25.60
C GLU A 46 2.82 -3.67 -25.75
N GLY A 47 1.83 -3.40 -26.60
CA GLY A 47 0.57 -4.14 -26.59
C GLY A 47 -0.16 -3.97 -25.25
N ASP A 48 -0.45 -5.09 -24.58
CA ASP A 48 -1.07 -5.08 -23.25
C ASP A 48 -0.06 -5.15 -22.09
N ALA A 49 1.24 -5.25 -22.36
CA ALA A 49 2.26 -5.37 -21.33
C ALA A 49 2.83 -4.00 -20.94
N ILE A 50 3.13 -3.83 -19.64
CA ILE A 50 3.94 -2.70 -19.18
C ILE A 50 5.38 -2.95 -19.63
N SER A 51 5.92 -2.08 -20.47
CA SER A 51 7.28 -2.19 -21.03
C SER A 51 8.29 -1.23 -20.39
N GLY A 52 7.81 -0.30 -19.55
CA GLY A 52 8.63 0.71 -18.90
C GLY A 52 7.80 1.84 -18.34
N PHE A 53 8.44 2.96 -18.07
CA PHE A 53 7.78 4.17 -17.59
C PHE A 53 8.52 5.43 -18.05
N ASP A 54 7.82 6.56 -18.06
CA ASP A 54 8.39 7.89 -18.30
C ASP A 54 8.52 8.66 -16.98
N PRO A 55 9.74 8.82 -16.44
CA PRO A 55 9.96 9.51 -15.17
C PRO A 55 9.62 11.01 -15.21
N ASN A 56 9.45 11.59 -16.41
CA ASN A 56 9.07 12.99 -16.58
C ASN A 56 7.56 13.19 -16.70
N SER A 57 6.77 12.12 -16.75
CA SER A 57 5.32 12.21 -16.84
C SER A 57 4.74 12.79 -15.55
N THR A 58 3.74 13.67 -15.70
CA THR A 58 2.92 14.19 -14.60
C THR A 58 1.63 13.38 -14.39
N GLY A 59 1.49 12.27 -15.13
CA GLY A 59 0.38 11.34 -14.97
C GLY A 59 0.40 10.58 -13.66
N TYR A 60 -0.71 9.92 -13.38
CA TYR A 60 -0.83 9.08 -12.20
C TYR A 60 0.04 7.83 -12.31
N ARG A 61 0.58 7.42 -11.18
CA ARG A 61 1.39 6.22 -10.99
C ARG A 61 1.19 5.64 -9.59
N LEU A 62 1.74 4.49 -9.33
CA LEU A 62 1.93 4.02 -7.97
C LEU A 62 3.01 4.86 -7.28
N PRO A 63 2.91 5.13 -5.96
CA PRO A 63 4.01 5.74 -5.23
C PRO A 63 5.23 4.83 -5.28
N SER A 64 6.43 5.40 -5.28
CA SER A 64 7.62 4.61 -5.01
C SER A 64 7.63 4.11 -3.55
N GLU A 65 8.41 3.08 -3.25
CA GLU A 65 8.59 2.60 -1.88
C GLU A 65 9.07 3.73 -0.96
N ALA A 66 9.98 4.58 -1.44
CA ALA A 66 10.49 5.73 -0.70
C ALA A 66 9.40 6.76 -0.41
N GLU A 67 8.58 7.10 -1.39
CA GLU A 67 7.45 8.03 -1.22
C GLU A 67 6.41 7.46 -0.24
N TRP A 68 6.10 6.18 -0.37
CA TRP A 68 5.17 5.51 0.53
C TRP A 68 5.69 5.54 1.98
N GLU A 69 6.97 5.20 2.19
CA GLU A 69 7.60 5.25 3.51
C GLU A 69 7.64 6.67 4.06
N TRP A 70 7.95 7.65 3.23
CA TRP A 70 7.94 9.05 3.65
C TRP A 70 6.55 9.46 4.13
N ALA A 71 5.50 9.17 3.34
CA ALA A 71 4.12 9.47 3.70
C ALA A 71 3.66 8.76 4.98
N ALA A 72 4.14 7.53 5.21
CA ALA A 72 3.75 6.71 6.35
C ALA A 72 4.48 7.07 7.65
N ARG A 73 5.77 7.41 7.59
CA ARG A 73 6.68 7.44 8.76
C ARG A 73 7.05 8.82 9.24
N ILE A 74 6.98 9.84 8.37
CA ILE A 74 7.33 11.20 8.74
C ILE A 74 6.12 11.86 9.39
N ALA A 75 6.03 11.69 10.69
CA ALA A 75 5.01 12.37 11.47
C ALA A 75 5.41 13.83 11.73
N SER A 76 5.92 14.13 12.90
CA SER A 76 6.31 15.47 13.33
C SER A 76 7.81 15.68 13.40
N ASP A 77 8.60 14.60 13.40
CA ASP A 77 10.06 14.64 13.52
C ASP A 77 10.73 13.66 12.55
N PRO A 78 11.33 14.15 11.45
CA PRO A 78 12.05 13.31 10.48
C PRO A 78 13.24 12.57 11.06
N SER A 79 13.79 13.00 12.19
CA SER A 79 14.92 12.33 12.86
C SER A 79 14.49 11.10 13.65
N GLN A 80 13.20 10.93 13.90
CA GLN A 80 12.61 9.82 14.64
C GLN A 80 11.46 9.17 13.86
N PRO A 81 11.76 8.39 12.81
CA PRO A 81 10.75 7.75 11.98
C PRO A 81 9.94 6.76 12.81
N LEU A 82 8.62 6.83 12.70
CA LEU A 82 7.70 5.94 13.42
C LEU A 82 7.95 4.47 13.09
N ARG A 83 7.85 3.63 14.12
CA ARG A 83 7.92 2.17 13.97
C ARG A 83 6.60 1.60 13.44
N PHE A 84 5.48 2.07 13.98
CA PHE A 84 4.13 1.68 13.61
C PHE A 84 3.32 2.94 13.21
N PRO A 85 2.20 2.79 12.47
CA PRO A 85 1.36 3.94 12.11
C PRO A 85 0.89 4.80 13.30
N TRP A 86 0.80 4.21 14.48
CA TRP A 86 0.36 4.83 15.73
C TRP A 86 1.49 5.20 16.71
N GLY A 87 2.76 4.98 16.35
CA GLY A 87 3.92 5.26 17.20
C GLY A 87 4.75 4.03 17.55
N GLU A 88 5.17 3.86 18.81
CA GLU A 88 6.13 2.84 19.22
C GLU A 88 5.51 1.67 20.00
N ALA A 89 4.37 1.87 20.62
CA ALA A 89 3.78 0.91 21.56
C ALA A 89 2.96 -0.17 20.88
N MET A 90 2.87 -1.36 21.50
CA MET A 90 1.97 -2.46 21.15
C MET A 90 1.10 -2.79 22.36
N PRO A 91 -0.16 -3.21 22.16
CA PRO A 91 -0.90 -3.34 20.90
C PRO A 91 -1.27 -1.98 20.28
N PRO A 92 -1.81 -1.96 19.06
CA PRO A 92 -2.37 -0.73 18.48
C PRO A 92 -3.41 -0.10 19.43
N PRO A 93 -3.45 1.22 19.58
CA PRO A 93 -4.57 1.86 20.26
C PRO A 93 -5.86 1.67 19.46
N PRO A 94 -7.05 1.64 20.10
CA PRO A 94 -8.32 1.51 19.40
C PRO A 94 -8.50 2.56 18.31
N GLY A 95 -9.02 2.15 17.15
CA GLY A 95 -9.31 3.04 16.03
C GLY A 95 -8.10 3.42 15.16
N HIS A 96 -6.94 2.79 15.32
CA HIS A 96 -5.72 3.11 14.56
C HIS A 96 -5.50 2.24 13.33
N GLY A 97 -6.35 1.29 13.03
CA GLY A 97 -6.26 0.49 11.81
C GLY A 97 -7.04 -0.81 11.89
N ASN A 98 -7.18 -1.45 10.75
CA ASN A 98 -7.81 -2.75 10.60
C ASN A 98 -6.73 -3.82 10.42
N TYR A 99 -6.64 -4.76 11.35
CA TYR A 99 -5.61 -5.78 11.44
C TYR A 99 -6.23 -7.16 11.74
N ALA A 100 -5.43 -8.22 11.60
CA ALA A 100 -5.82 -9.53 12.09
C ALA A 100 -5.98 -9.49 13.63
N ASP A 101 -7.20 -9.59 14.09
CA ASP A 101 -7.57 -9.44 15.50
C ASP A 101 -8.52 -10.55 15.98
N VAL A 102 -9.14 -10.37 17.12
CA VAL A 102 -10.05 -11.38 17.69
C VAL A 102 -11.28 -11.66 16.82
N SER A 103 -11.69 -10.73 15.94
CA SER A 103 -12.80 -10.93 15.01
C SER A 103 -12.46 -11.98 13.93
N THR A 104 -11.19 -12.07 13.56
CA THR A 104 -10.66 -12.97 12.52
C THR A 104 -10.11 -14.30 13.06
N ALA A 105 -10.19 -14.53 14.38
CA ALA A 105 -9.60 -15.67 15.08
C ALA A 105 -10.08 -17.05 14.58
N SER A 106 -11.24 -17.13 13.93
CA SER A 106 -11.79 -18.37 13.42
C SER A 106 -11.09 -18.89 12.16
N PHE A 107 -10.38 -18.02 11.42
CA PHE A 107 -9.77 -18.37 10.13
C PHE A 107 -8.33 -17.85 9.96
N LEU A 108 -7.87 -16.89 10.76
CA LEU A 108 -6.48 -16.44 10.77
C LEU A 108 -5.73 -17.01 11.97
N GLY A 109 -4.52 -17.52 11.72
CA GLY A 109 -3.70 -18.17 12.76
C GLY A 109 -2.81 -17.22 13.57
N ARG A 110 -2.63 -15.98 13.14
CA ARG A 110 -1.77 -14.98 13.79
C ARG A 110 -2.55 -13.70 13.94
N ILE A 111 -3.01 -13.42 15.15
CA ILE A 111 -3.90 -12.31 15.45
C ILE A 111 -3.43 -11.50 16.66
N LEU A 112 -3.90 -10.27 16.76
CA LEU A 112 -3.78 -9.40 17.93
C LEU A 112 -4.85 -9.77 18.96
N LEU A 113 -4.46 -10.47 20.04
CA LEU A 113 -5.40 -11.00 21.04
C LEU A 113 -6.15 -9.92 21.84
N ASN A 114 -5.58 -8.71 21.95
CA ASN A 114 -6.15 -7.60 22.73
C ASN A 114 -6.58 -6.44 21.83
N TYR A 115 -6.97 -6.73 20.61
CA TYR A 115 -7.45 -5.77 19.64
C TYR A 115 -8.74 -6.24 18.99
N ASN A 116 -9.62 -5.31 18.64
CA ASN A 116 -10.85 -5.57 17.89
C ASN A 116 -11.23 -4.30 17.13
N ASP A 117 -11.11 -4.34 15.82
CA ASP A 117 -11.48 -3.23 14.93
C ASP A 117 -12.93 -3.37 14.40
N GLY A 118 -13.55 -4.53 14.58
CA GLY A 118 -14.93 -4.81 14.19
C GLY A 118 -15.12 -5.29 12.76
N TYR A 119 -14.04 -5.53 12.00
CA TYR A 119 -14.10 -5.99 10.61
C TYR A 119 -13.51 -7.38 10.46
N LEU A 120 -14.10 -8.20 9.56
CA LEU A 120 -13.60 -9.54 9.21
C LEU A 120 -12.71 -9.55 7.97
N GLY A 121 -12.64 -8.44 7.26
CA GLY A 121 -11.88 -8.22 6.04
C GLY A 121 -11.66 -6.71 5.90
N SER A 122 -11.48 -6.20 4.67
CA SER A 122 -11.27 -4.76 4.49
C SER A 122 -12.45 -3.91 4.98
N ALA A 123 -12.13 -2.80 5.61
CA ALA A 123 -13.05 -1.72 6.00
C ALA A 123 -13.23 -0.70 4.85
N PRO A 124 -14.26 0.15 4.88
CA PRO A 124 -14.29 1.33 4.01
C PRO A 124 -13.04 2.20 4.23
N VAL A 125 -12.48 2.76 3.16
CA VAL A 125 -11.29 3.61 3.24
C VAL A 125 -11.54 4.81 4.16
N GLY A 126 -10.53 5.20 4.93
CA GLY A 126 -10.63 6.32 5.86
C GLY A 126 -11.49 6.04 7.11
N SER A 127 -11.78 4.77 7.42
CA SER A 127 -12.54 4.40 8.64
C SER A 127 -11.75 4.59 9.93
N PHE A 128 -10.45 4.72 9.86
CA PHE A 128 -9.54 4.82 10.99
C PHE A 128 -8.85 6.18 11.06
N MET A 129 -8.11 6.43 12.13
CA MET A 129 -7.45 7.71 12.32
C MET A 129 -6.34 7.92 11.27
N PRO A 130 -6.27 9.12 10.65
CA PRO A 130 -5.17 9.45 9.77
C PRO A 130 -3.87 9.64 10.56
N ASN A 131 -2.74 9.55 9.88
CA ASN A 131 -1.47 9.98 10.46
C ASN A 131 -1.39 11.52 10.59
N ALA A 132 -0.29 12.03 11.15
CA ALA A 132 -0.09 13.47 11.38
C ALA A 132 -0.12 14.34 10.10
N GLN A 133 0.06 13.74 8.94
CA GLN A 133 0.01 14.42 7.64
C GLN A 133 -1.34 14.29 6.93
N GLY A 134 -2.31 13.63 7.55
CA GLY A 134 -3.65 13.45 7.01
C GLY A 134 -3.80 12.24 6.08
N PHE A 135 -2.81 11.34 5.98
CA PHE A 135 -2.92 10.10 5.21
C PHE A 135 -3.65 9.04 6.04
N TYR A 136 -4.68 8.45 5.44
CA TYR A 136 -5.44 7.34 6.01
C TYR A 136 -4.85 5.99 5.57
N ASP A 137 -5.06 4.98 6.41
CA ASP A 137 -4.80 3.56 6.11
C ASP A 137 -3.34 3.27 5.66
N MET A 138 -2.35 4.07 6.14
CA MET A 138 -0.93 3.82 5.87
C MET A 138 -0.38 2.56 6.56
N GLY A 139 -1.20 1.88 7.32
CA GLY A 139 -0.96 0.56 7.88
C GLY A 139 -2.27 -0.02 8.35
N GLY A 140 -2.50 -1.28 8.03
CA GLY A 140 -3.81 -1.93 8.19
C GLY A 140 -4.73 -1.69 6.99
N ASN A 141 -5.93 -2.20 7.06
CA ASN A 141 -6.91 -2.29 6.01
C ASN A 141 -6.43 -3.19 4.86
N VAL A 142 -5.75 -2.66 3.84
CA VAL A 142 -5.07 -3.47 2.82
C VAL A 142 -3.62 -3.05 2.68
N ALA A 143 -2.74 -4.00 2.44
CA ALA A 143 -1.38 -3.71 2.01
C ALA A 143 -1.39 -3.16 0.57
N GLU A 144 -0.36 -2.48 0.13
CA GLU A 144 -0.41 -1.68 -1.08
C GLU A 144 0.75 -1.97 -2.03
N TRP A 145 0.40 -2.19 -3.30
CA TRP A 145 1.38 -2.19 -4.37
C TRP A 145 2.08 -0.83 -4.45
N VAL A 146 3.40 -0.85 -4.55
CA VAL A 146 4.20 0.33 -4.89
C VAL A 146 4.91 0.13 -6.23
N HIS A 147 5.51 1.19 -6.77
CA HIS A 147 6.12 1.16 -8.10
C HIS A 147 7.28 0.18 -8.21
N ASP A 148 8.10 0.09 -7.16
CA ASP A 148 9.41 -0.53 -7.17
C ASP A 148 9.37 -2.03 -7.42
N PHE A 149 10.33 -2.53 -8.20
CA PHE A 149 10.68 -3.93 -8.17
C PHE A 149 11.34 -4.33 -6.86
N TYR A 150 11.05 -5.54 -6.40
CA TYR A 150 11.67 -6.08 -5.20
C TYR A 150 13.11 -6.51 -5.46
N GLY A 151 14.05 -5.84 -4.79
CA GLY A 151 15.47 -6.21 -4.74
C GLY A 151 15.88 -6.64 -3.34
N ALA A 152 16.71 -7.69 -3.22
CA ALA A 152 17.15 -8.25 -1.93
C ALA A 152 17.98 -7.27 -1.08
N GLY A 153 18.58 -6.25 -1.71
CA GLY A 153 19.32 -5.19 -1.02
C GLY A 153 18.47 -4.12 -0.34
N GLY A 154 17.16 -4.17 -0.49
CA GLY A 154 16.26 -3.11 -0.04
C GLY A 154 16.63 -1.76 -0.68
N MET A 155 16.31 -0.67 0.02
CA MET A 155 16.76 0.69 -0.33
C MET A 155 18.24 0.96 0.05
N ALA A 156 19.04 -0.08 0.30
CA ALA A 156 20.41 0.05 0.83
C ALA A 156 21.42 0.76 -0.11
N GLY A 157 21.03 1.05 -1.37
CA GLY A 157 21.81 1.89 -2.30
C GLY A 157 21.23 3.29 -2.49
N ALA A 158 20.00 3.52 -2.05
CA ALA A 158 19.23 4.73 -2.35
C ALA A 158 19.51 5.92 -1.42
N SER A 159 20.39 5.79 -0.44
CA SER A 159 20.64 6.86 0.55
C SER A 159 21.22 8.17 -0.03
N SER A 160 21.49 8.21 -1.33
CA SER A 160 21.98 9.41 -2.03
C SER A 160 21.20 9.72 -3.33
N GLU A 161 20.17 8.95 -3.67
CA GLU A 161 19.34 9.18 -4.84
C GLU A 161 18.21 10.17 -4.52
N VAL A 162 17.94 11.06 -5.45
CA VAL A 162 16.79 11.96 -5.41
C VAL A 162 15.64 11.25 -6.12
N ASP A 163 14.47 11.16 -5.44
CA ASP A 163 13.24 10.54 -5.95
C ASP A 163 13.45 9.11 -6.52
N PRO A 164 13.98 8.18 -5.72
CA PRO A 164 14.30 6.83 -6.21
C PRO A 164 13.02 6.08 -6.61
N LEU A 165 13.10 5.38 -7.74
CA LEU A 165 12.03 4.53 -8.30
C LEU A 165 12.36 3.03 -8.18
N GLY A 166 13.39 2.68 -7.41
CA GLY A 166 13.83 1.32 -7.20
C GLY A 166 14.61 0.71 -8.38
N PRO A 167 14.85 -0.60 -8.37
CA PRO A 167 15.52 -1.31 -9.46
C PRO A 167 14.73 -1.23 -10.78
N ASN A 168 15.42 -1.18 -11.91
CA ASN A 168 14.79 -1.10 -13.23
C ASN A 168 14.14 -2.43 -13.68
N GLU A 169 14.46 -3.54 -13.01
CA GLU A 169 13.93 -4.87 -13.32
C GLU A 169 13.85 -5.75 -12.06
N GLY A 170 12.97 -6.74 -12.10
CA GLY A 170 12.79 -7.71 -11.03
C GLY A 170 11.69 -8.72 -11.35
N ALA A 171 11.64 -9.81 -10.59
CA ALA A 171 10.61 -10.84 -10.73
C ALA A 171 9.33 -10.51 -9.96
N TYR A 172 9.40 -9.61 -8.98
CA TYR A 172 8.33 -9.24 -8.06
C TYR A 172 8.31 -7.74 -7.84
N HIS A 173 7.14 -7.21 -7.51
CA HIS A 173 7.00 -5.83 -7.03
C HIS A 173 6.87 -5.78 -5.52
N VAL A 174 7.30 -4.67 -4.94
CA VAL A 174 7.21 -4.41 -3.50
C VAL A 174 5.76 -4.15 -3.10
N ILE A 175 5.41 -4.67 -1.93
CA ILE A 175 4.15 -4.39 -1.25
C ILE A 175 4.50 -3.75 0.09
N LYS A 176 3.85 -2.64 0.41
CA LYS A 176 4.05 -1.87 1.64
C LYS A 176 2.82 -1.88 2.53
N GLY A 177 3.05 -1.58 3.79
CA GLY A 177 2.01 -1.58 4.81
C GLY A 177 1.62 -2.98 5.26
N SER A 178 0.71 -3.00 6.20
CA SER A 178 0.05 -4.21 6.69
C SER A 178 -1.41 -4.22 6.20
N SER A 179 -2.05 -5.36 6.36
CA SER A 179 -3.44 -5.56 5.95
C SER A 179 -4.31 -6.08 7.11
N TRP A 180 -5.60 -6.22 6.88
CA TRP A 180 -6.55 -6.87 7.78
C TRP A 180 -6.17 -8.33 8.11
N ALA A 181 -5.29 -8.95 7.32
CA ALA A 181 -4.82 -10.33 7.52
C ALA A 181 -3.49 -10.40 8.31
N HIS A 182 -2.89 -9.29 8.67
CA HIS A 182 -1.62 -9.22 9.39
C HIS A 182 -1.81 -8.94 10.88
N GLY A 183 -1.20 -9.78 11.75
CA GLY A 183 -1.32 -9.68 13.21
C GLY A 183 -0.01 -9.84 13.98
N THR A 184 1.14 -9.89 13.30
CA THR A 184 2.44 -9.98 14.00
C THR A 184 3.14 -8.63 14.08
N VAL A 185 3.92 -8.44 15.15
CA VAL A 185 4.74 -7.22 15.35
C VAL A 185 5.62 -6.91 14.14
N THR A 186 6.12 -7.93 13.44
CA THR A 186 6.96 -7.75 12.26
C THR A 186 6.19 -7.18 11.08
N GLU A 187 5.02 -7.72 10.80
CA GLU A 187 4.17 -7.31 9.68
C GLU A 187 3.57 -5.90 9.87
N LEU A 188 3.33 -5.51 11.13
CA LEU A 188 2.71 -4.21 11.45
C LEU A 188 3.68 -3.03 11.42
N ARG A 189 5.00 -3.27 11.33
CA ARG A 189 5.99 -2.18 11.22
C ARG A 189 5.90 -1.49 9.87
N LEU A 190 5.98 -0.17 9.86
CA LEU A 190 6.03 0.62 8.62
C LEU A 190 7.24 0.29 7.73
N SER A 191 8.32 -0.25 8.32
CA SER A 191 9.48 -0.76 7.59
C SER A 191 9.28 -2.18 7.03
N PHE A 192 8.15 -2.83 7.31
CA PHE A 192 7.87 -4.15 6.73
C PHE A 192 7.75 -4.05 5.22
N ARG A 193 8.31 -5.04 4.55
CA ARG A 193 8.45 -5.10 3.12
C ARG A 193 8.06 -6.50 2.67
N ASP A 194 6.96 -6.60 1.97
CA ASP A 194 6.49 -7.81 1.32
C ASP A 194 6.70 -7.70 -0.19
N TYR A 195 6.50 -8.76 -0.93
CA TYR A 195 6.63 -8.78 -2.38
C TYR A 195 5.76 -9.87 -3.00
N ASN A 196 5.28 -9.63 -4.20
CA ASN A 196 4.55 -10.63 -4.97
C ASN A 196 4.51 -10.26 -6.46
N ASN A 197 3.86 -11.13 -7.28
CA ASN A 197 3.47 -10.89 -8.66
C ASN A 197 2.05 -11.43 -8.94
N VAL A 198 1.30 -11.82 -7.92
CA VAL A 198 -0.07 -12.33 -8.04
C VAL A 198 -1.04 -11.50 -7.20
N ALA A 199 -2.28 -11.48 -7.65
CA ALA A 199 -3.37 -10.80 -6.97
C ALA A 199 -3.70 -11.48 -5.63
N ARG A 200 -3.96 -10.67 -4.60
CA ARG A 200 -4.33 -11.12 -3.25
C ARG A 200 -5.57 -10.37 -2.78
N ASP A 201 -6.31 -10.95 -1.85
CA ASP A 201 -7.54 -10.37 -1.28
C ASP A 201 -7.29 -9.37 -0.13
N ASP A 202 -6.03 -9.17 0.21
CA ASP A 202 -5.55 -8.25 1.23
C ASP A 202 -4.58 -7.19 0.66
N VAL A 203 -4.42 -7.12 -0.67
CA VAL A 203 -3.53 -6.16 -1.35
C VAL A 203 -4.31 -5.32 -2.34
N GLY A 204 -4.23 -4.01 -2.16
CA GLY A 204 -4.74 -2.97 -3.03
C GLY A 204 -3.64 -2.02 -3.49
N PHE A 205 -3.96 -0.74 -3.68
CA PHE A 205 -2.99 0.29 -4.06
C PHE A 205 -3.52 1.69 -3.73
N ARG A 206 -2.62 2.67 -3.76
CA ARG A 206 -2.92 4.09 -3.84
C ARG A 206 -2.22 4.73 -5.02
N VAL A 207 -2.67 5.91 -5.43
CA VAL A 207 -2.07 6.64 -6.54
C VAL A 207 -1.22 7.80 -6.04
N ALA A 208 -0.18 8.14 -6.82
CA ALA A 208 0.64 9.33 -6.68
C ALA A 208 0.83 9.97 -8.05
N ARG A 209 1.33 11.20 -8.10
CA ARG A 209 1.80 11.83 -9.34
C ARG A 209 2.78 12.95 -9.02
N TYR A 210 3.62 13.30 -9.97
CA TYR A 210 4.40 14.52 -9.89
C TYR A 210 3.52 15.74 -10.16
N LEU A 211 3.73 16.81 -9.42
CA LEU A 211 3.16 18.10 -9.76
C LEU A 211 3.97 18.65 -10.93
N GLY A 212 3.32 19.08 -12.00
CA GLY A 212 3.97 19.81 -13.07
C GLY A 212 4.60 21.10 -12.53
N GLU A 213 5.58 21.64 -13.23
CA GLU A 213 6.07 22.98 -12.93
C GLU A 213 4.89 23.96 -12.99
N ILE A 214 4.72 24.74 -11.91
CA ILE A 214 3.69 25.78 -11.81
C ILE A 214 4.15 27.03 -12.57
#